data_2f31c1d5454a51658c3cf3ce6d2364ab
#
_entry.id   2f31c1d5454a51658c3cf3ce6d2364ab
#
_cell.length_a   1.000
_cell.length_b   1.000
_cell.length_c   1.000
_cell.angle_alpha   90.00
_cell.angle_beta   90.00
_cell.angle_gamma   90.00
#
_symmetry.space_group_name_H-M   'P 1'
#
loop_
_entity.id
_entity.type
_entity.pdbx_description
1 polymer ?
#
loop_
_entity_poly.entity_id
_entity_poly.type
_entity_poly.pdbx_seq_one_letter_code
_entity_poly.pdbx_strand_id
1 'polypeptide(L)'
;MEHPASGLKDIVHGQGLAALTPVITEASCHGDPVRYGKIAQLLGGKTAEDCAPQLRRLLHGLELTCTLSQLGLSERDIPWMAENCMKVSAAGVANHPVVFTQAEIAALYRKAM
;
A
#
# COMPACT_ATOMS: atom_id res chain seq x y z
N MET A 1 0.42 7.14 1.84
CA MET A 1 -0.16 6.31 2.94
C MET A 1 0.87 5.92 4.00
N GLU A 2 2.11 5.65 3.65
CA GLU A 2 3.10 5.20 4.62
C GLU A 2 3.52 6.29 5.63
N HIS A 3 3.76 7.53 5.19
CA HIS A 3 4.19 8.63 6.08
C HIS A 3 3.31 8.85 7.33
N PRO A 4 1.96 8.78 7.26
CA PRO A 4 1.15 8.83 8.47
C PRO A 4 1.42 7.70 9.47
N ALA A 5 1.71 6.50 8.99
CA ALA A 5 2.03 5.35 9.83
C ALA A 5 3.37 5.56 10.55
N SER A 6 4.43 5.96 9.81
CA SER A 6 5.74 6.29 10.38
C SER A 6 5.65 7.48 11.35
N GLY A 7 4.91 8.52 10.99
CA GLY A 7 4.76 9.70 11.84
C GLY A 7 4.03 9.44 13.16
N LEU A 8 3.16 8.42 13.20
CA LEU A 8 2.38 8.09 14.39
C LEU A 8 3.12 7.16 15.37
N LYS A 9 3.88 6.19 14.85
CA LYS A 9 4.49 5.11 15.65
C LYS A 9 5.99 4.94 15.44
N ASP A 10 6.64 5.86 14.71
CA ASP A 10 8.06 5.79 14.40
C ASP A 10 8.50 4.43 13.82
N ILE A 11 7.64 3.85 12.97
CA ILE A 11 7.93 2.58 12.31
C ILE A 11 9.02 2.76 11.24
N VAL A 12 9.78 1.70 10.99
CA VAL A 12 10.76 1.70 9.91
C VAL A 12 10.04 1.87 8.56
N HIS A 13 10.36 2.94 7.84
CA HIS A 13 9.70 3.34 6.58
C HIS A 13 9.61 2.19 5.57
N GLY A 14 10.69 1.44 5.37
CA GLY A 14 10.71 0.30 4.44
C GLY A 14 9.74 -0.82 4.84
N GLN A 15 9.55 -1.07 6.14
CA GLN A 15 8.56 -2.06 6.62
C GLN A 15 7.14 -1.57 6.40
N GLY A 16 6.85 -0.29 6.65
CA GLY A 16 5.57 0.33 6.33
C GLY A 16 5.24 0.24 4.84
N LEU A 17 6.22 0.49 3.98
CA LEU A 17 6.07 0.29 2.53
C LEU A 17 5.81 -1.18 2.17
N ALA A 18 6.53 -2.13 2.77
CA ALA A 18 6.34 -3.56 2.52
C ALA A 18 4.92 -4.02 2.88
N ALA A 19 4.35 -3.54 4.00
CA ALA A 19 2.98 -3.85 4.40
C ALA A 19 1.94 -3.25 3.44
N LEU A 20 2.14 -2.02 2.98
CA LEU A 20 1.15 -1.26 2.21
C LEU A 20 1.20 -1.50 0.70
N THR A 21 2.39 -1.68 0.12
CA THR A 21 2.55 -1.73 -1.35
C THR A 21 1.72 -2.82 -2.02
N PRO A 22 1.68 -4.08 -1.54
CA PRO A 22 0.86 -5.11 -2.17
C PRO A 22 -0.65 -4.80 -2.12
N VAL A 23 -1.12 -4.22 -1.01
CA VAL A 23 -2.53 -3.87 -0.81
C VAL A 23 -2.96 -2.73 -1.74
N ILE A 24 -2.12 -1.69 -1.85
CA ILE A 24 -2.37 -0.55 -2.73
C ILE A 24 -2.30 -1.00 -4.19
N THR A 25 -1.32 -1.82 -4.57
CA THR A 25 -1.17 -2.35 -5.92
C THR A 25 -2.39 -3.15 -6.35
N GLU A 26 -2.91 -4.02 -5.49
CA GLU A 26 -4.12 -4.81 -5.75
C GLU A 26 -5.34 -3.93 -6.02
N ALA A 27 -5.50 -2.86 -5.23
CA ALA A 27 -6.60 -1.92 -5.40
C ALA A 27 -6.43 -0.99 -6.61
N SER A 28 -5.24 -0.88 -7.18
CA SER A 28 -4.90 0.15 -8.18
C SER A 28 -4.60 -0.39 -9.57
N CYS A 29 -4.33 -1.69 -9.73
CA CYS A 29 -3.83 -2.26 -10.98
C CYS A 29 -4.77 -2.02 -12.18
N HIS A 30 -6.07 -1.92 -11.93
CA HIS A 30 -7.08 -1.62 -12.95
C HIS A 30 -7.02 -0.17 -13.47
N GLY A 31 -6.43 0.76 -12.72
CA GLY A 31 -6.31 2.17 -13.11
C GLY A 31 -5.24 2.43 -14.17
N ASP A 32 -4.22 1.56 -14.27
CA ASP A 32 -3.21 1.60 -15.34
C ASP A 32 -2.72 0.17 -15.64
N PRO A 33 -3.55 -0.65 -16.29
CA PRO A 33 -3.22 -2.07 -16.52
C PRO A 33 -1.96 -2.26 -17.38
N VAL A 34 -1.60 -1.28 -18.21
CA VAL A 34 -0.40 -1.36 -19.05
C VAL A 34 0.87 -1.28 -18.19
N ARG A 35 0.94 -0.31 -17.27
CA ARG A 35 2.12 -0.16 -16.39
C ARG A 35 2.20 -1.27 -15.36
N TYR A 36 1.08 -1.61 -14.71
CA TYR A 36 1.05 -2.71 -13.74
C TYR A 36 1.33 -4.07 -14.41
N GLY A 37 0.88 -4.28 -15.66
CA GLY A 37 1.24 -5.46 -16.44
C GLY A 37 2.73 -5.56 -16.72
N LYS A 38 3.40 -4.46 -17.07
CA LYS A 38 4.86 -4.43 -17.23
C LYS A 38 5.60 -4.74 -15.92
N ILE A 39 5.15 -4.18 -14.80
CA ILE A 39 5.73 -4.48 -13.48
C ILE A 39 5.54 -5.96 -13.15
N ALA A 40 4.32 -6.49 -13.37
CA ALA A 40 4.03 -7.90 -13.16
C ALA A 40 4.96 -8.81 -13.97
N GLN A 41 5.16 -8.51 -15.26
CA GLN A 41 6.06 -9.28 -16.14
C GLN A 41 7.52 -9.28 -15.64
N LEU A 42 8.03 -8.13 -15.17
CA LEU A 42 9.36 -8.03 -14.55
C LEU A 42 9.50 -8.89 -13.28
N LEU A 43 8.40 -9.11 -12.58
CA LEU A 43 8.33 -9.94 -11.38
C LEU A 43 7.97 -11.40 -11.66
N GLY A 44 7.81 -11.79 -12.94
CA GLY A 44 7.47 -13.16 -13.34
C GLY A 44 5.98 -13.45 -13.49
N GLY A 45 5.13 -12.44 -13.46
CA GLY A 45 3.70 -12.51 -13.77
C GLY A 45 3.40 -12.31 -15.26
N LYS A 46 2.13 -12.20 -15.62
CA LYS A 46 1.68 -12.05 -17.03
C LYS A 46 0.79 -10.82 -17.23
N THR A 47 -0.10 -10.55 -16.30
CA THR A 47 -1.12 -9.49 -16.39
C THR A 47 -1.01 -8.50 -15.23
N ALA A 48 -1.74 -7.39 -15.30
CA ALA A 48 -1.76 -6.38 -14.24
C ALA A 48 -2.21 -6.95 -12.90
N GLU A 49 -3.17 -7.89 -12.92
CA GLU A 49 -3.71 -8.56 -11.73
C GLU A 49 -2.66 -9.42 -11.02
N ASP A 50 -1.66 -9.90 -11.75
CA ASP A 50 -0.53 -10.65 -11.17
C ASP A 50 0.43 -9.75 -10.38
N CYS A 51 0.37 -8.43 -10.55
CA CYS A 51 1.35 -7.52 -9.96
C CYS A 51 1.40 -7.63 -8.42
N ALA A 52 0.25 -7.57 -7.75
CA ALA A 52 0.20 -7.68 -6.29
C ALA A 52 0.60 -9.08 -5.76
N PRO A 53 0.14 -10.20 -6.34
CA PRO A 53 0.65 -11.54 -6.00
C PRO A 53 2.16 -11.67 -6.16
N GLN A 54 2.75 -11.18 -7.24
CA GLN A 54 4.20 -11.24 -7.46
C GLN A 54 4.97 -10.37 -6.46
N LEU A 55 4.46 -9.19 -6.11
CA LEU A 55 5.03 -8.37 -5.04
C LEU A 55 5.02 -9.09 -3.69
N ARG A 56 3.90 -9.73 -3.32
CA ARG A 56 3.82 -10.54 -2.09
C ARG A 56 4.85 -11.67 -2.10
N ARG A 57 5.00 -12.35 -3.24
CA ARG A 57 6.00 -13.42 -3.40
C ARG A 57 7.43 -12.91 -3.25
N LEU A 58 7.75 -11.75 -3.84
CA LEU A 58 9.06 -11.11 -3.71
C LEU A 58 9.33 -10.75 -2.25
N LEU A 59 8.40 -10.07 -1.58
CA LEU A 59 8.54 -9.68 -0.17
C LEU A 59 8.69 -10.89 0.75
N HIS A 60 7.97 -11.98 0.47
CA HIS A 60 8.12 -13.23 1.20
C HIS A 60 9.51 -13.84 1.02
N GLY A 61 10.02 -13.88 -0.20
CA GLY A 61 11.38 -14.38 -0.50
C GLY A 61 12.49 -13.55 0.14
N LEU A 62 12.23 -12.27 0.42
CA LEU A 62 13.15 -11.35 1.10
C LEU A 62 12.96 -11.31 2.62
N GLU A 63 12.04 -12.11 3.18
CA GLU A 63 11.66 -12.09 4.60
C GLU A 63 11.14 -10.73 5.09
N LEU A 64 10.52 -9.96 4.18
CA LEU A 64 9.96 -8.63 4.45
C LEU A 64 8.42 -8.64 4.56
N THR A 65 7.81 -9.81 4.68
CA THR A 65 6.36 -9.90 4.89
C THR A 65 6.00 -9.43 6.28
N CYS A 66 5.23 -8.35 6.37
CA CYS A 66 4.74 -7.81 7.63
C CYS A 66 3.35 -7.17 7.45
N THR A 67 2.66 -6.94 8.56
CA THR A 67 1.41 -6.18 8.62
C THR A 67 1.60 -4.92 9.45
N LEU A 68 0.72 -3.94 9.29
CA LEU A 68 0.75 -2.73 10.09
C LEU A 68 0.54 -3.02 11.59
N SER A 69 -0.24 -4.07 11.92
CA SER A 69 -0.42 -4.50 13.31
C SER A 69 0.88 -5.03 13.92
N GLN A 70 1.68 -5.77 13.17
CA GLN A 70 3.00 -6.22 13.61
C GLN A 70 3.98 -5.05 13.83
N LEU A 71 3.74 -3.93 13.14
CA LEU A 71 4.51 -2.69 13.31
C LEU A 71 3.97 -1.79 14.44
N GLY A 72 3.00 -2.26 15.23
CA GLY A 72 2.48 -1.56 16.40
C GLY A 72 1.30 -0.62 16.12
N LEU A 73 0.75 -0.64 14.91
CA LEU A 73 -0.46 0.09 14.56
C LEU A 73 -1.72 -0.71 14.89
N SER A 74 -2.83 -0.04 15.09
CA SER A 74 -4.10 -0.64 15.48
C SER A 74 -5.28 -0.01 14.72
N GLU A 75 -6.43 -0.67 14.74
CA GLU A 75 -7.69 -0.16 14.16
C GLU A 75 -8.02 1.28 14.61
N ARG A 76 -7.67 1.64 15.85
CA ARG A 76 -7.91 2.98 16.41
C ARG A 76 -7.08 4.07 15.73
N ASP A 77 -5.97 3.72 15.12
CA ASP A 77 -5.06 4.66 14.46
C ASP A 77 -5.55 5.01 13.03
N ILE A 78 -6.39 4.16 12.42
CA ILE A 78 -6.82 4.27 11.02
C ILE A 78 -7.50 5.60 10.70
N PRO A 79 -8.47 6.11 11.49
CA PRO A 79 -9.14 7.37 11.16
C PRO A 79 -8.14 8.53 11.03
N TRP A 80 -7.21 8.64 11.99
CA TRP A 80 -6.17 9.67 11.97
C TRP A 80 -5.22 9.49 10.78
N MET A 81 -4.78 8.26 10.51
CA MET A 81 -3.89 7.98 9.38
C MET A 81 -4.53 8.31 8.03
N ALA A 82 -5.80 7.99 7.84
CA ALA A 82 -6.52 8.29 6.61
C ALA A 82 -6.70 9.81 6.42
N GLU A 83 -7.11 10.53 7.46
CA GLU A 83 -7.22 11.99 7.42
C GLU A 83 -5.85 12.65 7.15
N ASN A 84 -4.81 12.23 7.86
CA ASN A 84 -3.47 12.77 7.70
C ASN A 84 -2.91 12.48 6.31
N CYS A 85 -3.16 11.30 5.74
CA CYS A 85 -2.79 10.96 4.36
C CYS A 85 -3.38 11.96 3.36
N MET A 86 -4.67 12.31 3.51
CA MET A 86 -5.33 13.29 2.65
C MET A 86 -4.75 14.71 2.81
N LYS A 87 -4.28 15.07 4.01
CA LYS A 87 -3.67 16.38 4.27
C LYS A 87 -2.25 16.49 3.71
N VAL A 88 -1.38 15.52 4.03
CA VAL A 88 0.06 15.64 3.75
C VAL A 88 0.46 15.03 2.41
N SER A 89 -0.36 14.17 1.83
CA SER A 89 -0.08 13.46 0.59
C SER A 89 -1.11 13.73 -0.51
N ALA A 90 -1.88 14.83 -0.41
CA ALA A 90 -2.95 15.18 -1.34
C ALA A 90 -2.51 15.12 -2.82
N ALA A 91 -1.37 15.70 -3.16
CA ALA A 91 -0.83 15.67 -4.52
C ALA A 91 -0.50 14.24 -4.98
N GLY A 92 0.07 13.41 -4.11
CA GLY A 92 0.37 12.01 -4.42
C GLY A 92 -0.89 11.18 -4.61
N VAL A 93 -1.93 11.42 -3.80
CA VAL A 93 -3.24 10.77 -3.95
C VAL A 93 -3.90 11.18 -5.26
N ALA A 94 -3.88 12.48 -5.60
CA ALA A 94 -4.48 13.01 -6.83
C ALA A 94 -3.77 12.52 -8.11
N ASN A 95 -2.46 12.25 -8.05
CA ASN A 95 -1.65 11.76 -9.17
C ASN A 95 -1.59 10.23 -9.27
N HIS A 96 -2.25 9.52 -8.36
CA HIS A 96 -2.28 8.05 -8.37
C HIS A 96 -3.22 7.55 -9.48
N PRO A 97 -2.94 6.41 -10.15
CA PRO A 97 -3.81 5.85 -11.20
C PRO A 97 -5.27 5.64 -10.79
N VAL A 98 -5.52 5.40 -9.51
CA VAL A 98 -6.84 5.40 -8.88
C VAL A 98 -6.85 6.44 -7.77
N VAL A 99 -7.68 7.46 -7.91
CA VAL A 99 -7.81 8.52 -6.88
C VAL A 99 -8.73 8.01 -5.78
N PHE A 100 -8.14 7.62 -4.65
CA PHE A 100 -8.87 7.10 -3.51
C PHE A 100 -9.47 8.21 -2.65
N THR A 101 -10.69 8.00 -2.20
CA THR A 101 -11.33 8.79 -1.12
C THR A 101 -10.71 8.46 0.24
N GLN A 102 -10.92 9.32 1.23
CA GLN A 102 -10.47 9.05 2.61
C GLN A 102 -11.02 7.72 3.16
N ALA A 103 -12.28 7.39 2.85
CA ALA A 103 -12.90 6.13 3.29
C ALA A 103 -12.23 4.90 2.65
N GLU A 104 -11.88 4.98 1.36
CA GLU A 104 -11.15 3.92 0.67
C GLU A 104 -9.72 3.79 1.21
N ILE A 105 -9.04 4.90 1.50
CA ILE A 105 -7.72 4.89 2.17
C ILE A 105 -7.81 4.20 3.53
N ALA A 106 -8.85 4.48 4.32
CA ALA A 106 -9.09 3.79 5.58
C ALA A 106 -9.31 2.28 5.39
N ALA A 107 -10.03 1.89 4.34
CA ALA A 107 -10.23 0.47 4.00
C ALA A 107 -8.92 -0.22 3.58
N LEU A 108 -8.04 0.48 2.84
CA LEU A 108 -6.71 -0.03 2.48
C LEU A 108 -5.82 -0.23 3.72
N TYR A 109 -5.86 0.69 4.68
CA TYR A 109 -5.16 0.50 5.95
C TYR A 109 -5.65 -0.74 6.69
N ARG A 110 -6.99 -0.98 6.75
CA ARG A 110 -7.54 -2.20 7.37
C ARG A 110 -7.06 -3.48 6.69
N LYS A 111 -6.97 -3.48 5.36
CA LYS A 111 -6.45 -4.63 4.60
C LYS A 111 -4.96 -4.90 4.86
N ALA A 112 -4.20 -3.91 5.31
CA ALA A 112 -2.79 -4.03 5.60
C ALA A 112 -2.51 -4.37 7.10
N MET A 113 -3.56 -4.41 7.95
CA MET A 113 -3.44 -4.84 9.36
C MET A 113 -3.23 -6.35 9.45
#